data_ea865dbc389ec4d79da455683d1322ff
#
_entry.id   ea865dbc389ec4d79da455683d1322ff
#
_cell.length_a   1.000
_cell.length_b   1.000
_cell.length_c   1.000
_cell.angle_alpha   90.00
_cell.angle_beta   90.00
_cell.angle_gamma   90.00
#
_symmetry.space_group_name_H-M   'P 1'
#
loop_
_entity.id
_entity.type
_entity.pdbx_description
1 polymer ?
#
loop_
_entity_poly.entity_id
_entity_poly.type
_entity_poly.pdbx_seq_one_letter_code
_entity_poly.pdbx_strand_id
1 'polypeptide(L)'
;MKQISELFDLFQPGQRVFVAGSSNEPTALLEKLSKASLPKDLEFVQFPLAGFNKTDFTSFNQSARLTTFFMTGALKSADPARLQFLPMQMRTVYDYLSNNIDVALIQVAYDKNGVLRLGPNIDFVNAVLG
;
A
#
# COMPACT_ATOMS: atom_id res chain seq x y z
N MET A 1 7.81 -13.22 -16.02
CA MET A 1 7.30 -12.08 -15.22
C MET A 1 6.15 -11.44 -16.00
N LYS A 2 5.04 -11.20 -15.32
CA LYS A 2 3.90 -10.52 -15.94
C LYS A 2 4.18 -9.04 -16.15
N GLN A 3 3.63 -8.46 -17.21
CA GLN A 3 3.68 -7.02 -17.42
C GLN A 3 2.80 -6.30 -16.38
N ILE A 4 3.09 -5.03 -16.11
CA ILE A 4 2.34 -4.26 -15.09
C ILE A 4 0.85 -4.17 -15.45
N SER A 5 0.51 -4.07 -16.74
CA SER A 5 -0.89 -4.06 -17.18
C SER A 5 -1.64 -5.35 -16.81
N GLU A 6 -0.96 -6.49 -16.76
CA GLU A 6 -1.56 -7.77 -16.35
C GLU A 6 -1.78 -7.85 -14.83
N LEU A 7 -1.01 -7.09 -14.04
CA LEU A 7 -1.17 -7.04 -12.59
C LEU A 7 -2.48 -6.37 -12.18
N PHE A 8 -2.98 -5.44 -12.98
CA PHE A 8 -4.23 -4.75 -12.68
C PHE A 8 -5.44 -5.68 -12.70
N ASP A 9 -5.38 -6.75 -13.48
CA ASP A 9 -6.43 -7.76 -13.55
C ASP A 9 -6.50 -8.64 -12.28
N LEU A 10 -5.49 -8.59 -11.43
CA LEU A 10 -5.48 -9.31 -10.15
C LEU A 10 -6.30 -8.63 -9.07
N PHE A 11 -6.59 -7.34 -9.22
CA PHE A 11 -7.40 -6.62 -8.24
C PHE A 11 -8.87 -6.95 -8.41
N GLN A 12 -9.53 -7.19 -7.30
CA GLN A 12 -10.98 -7.44 -7.26
C GLN A 12 -11.67 -6.40 -6.36
N PRO A 13 -12.94 -6.09 -6.63
CA PRO A 13 -13.67 -5.12 -5.81
C PRO A 13 -13.67 -5.50 -4.33
N GLY A 14 -13.52 -4.52 -3.46
CA GLY A 14 -13.58 -4.70 -2.01
C GLY A 14 -12.33 -5.27 -1.37
N GLN A 15 -11.26 -5.53 -2.12
CA GLN A 15 -10.01 -6.03 -1.56
C GLN A 15 -9.28 -4.98 -0.72
N ARG A 16 -8.58 -5.45 0.31
CA ARG A 16 -7.62 -4.64 1.07
C ARG A 16 -6.22 -4.83 0.52
N VAL A 17 -5.64 -3.73 0.10
CA VAL A 17 -4.34 -3.68 -0.57
C VAL A 17 -3.33 -2.99 0.34
N PHE A 18 -2.40 -3.75 0.90
CA PHE A 18 -1.29 -3.17 1.64
C PHE A 18 -0.27 -2.59 0.68
N VAL A 19 0.18 -1.37 0.95
CA VAL A 19 1.25 -0.71 0.21
C VAL A 19 2.42 -0.49 1.16
N ALA A 20 3.57 -1.05 0.84
CA ALA A 20 4.77 -0.85 1.64
C ALA A 20 5.06 0.65 1.77
N GLY A 21 5.33 1.07 2.98
CA GLY A 21 5.60 2.47 3.31
C GLY A 21 7.09 2.77 3.42
N SER A 22 7.41 3.94 4.00
CA SER A 22 8.79 4.38 4.19
C SER A 22 9.54 4.40 2.86
N SER A 23 10.80 3.98 2.85
CA SER A 23 11.63 3.92 1.64
C SER A 23 11.30 2.74 0.71
N ASN A 24 10.42 1.82 1.12
CA ASN A 24 10.03 0.64 0.34
C ASN A 24 8.76 0.84 -0.48
N GLU A 25 8.21 2.06 -0.53
CA GLU A 25 7.03 2.34 -1.33
C GLU A 25 7.31 2.09 -2.82
N PRO A 26 6.48 1.25 -3.51
CA PRO A 26 6.67 0.98 -4.94
C PRO A 26 6.13 2.15 -5.79
N THR A 27 6.83 3.27 -5.78
CA THR A 27 6.38 4.56 -6.33
C THR A 27 6.03 4.48 -7.81
N ALA A 28 6.87 3.80 -8.61
CA ALA A 28 6.62 3.65 -10.05
C ALA A 28 5.35 2.85 -10.34
N LEU A 29 5.08 1.82 -9.55
CA LEU A 29 3.84 1.04 -9.65
C LEU A 29 2.63 1.89 -9.25
N LEU A 30 2.73 2.66 -8.18
CA LEU A 30 1.65 3.55 -7.72
C LEU A 30 1.31 4.62 -8.75
N GLU A 31 2.30 5.17 -9.42
CA GLU A 31 2.07 6.13 -10.50
C GLU A 31 1.24 5.52 -11.63
N LYS A 32 1.52 4.28 -11.99
CA LYS A 32 0.76 3.57 -13.03
C LYS A 32 -0.65 3.20 -12.54
N LEU A 33 -0.79 2.80 -11.28
CA LEU A 33 -2.09 2.50 -10.68
C LEU A 33 -2.99 3.74 -10.65
N SER A 34 -2.43 4.92 -10.38
CA SER A 34 -3.20 6.17 -10.34
C SER A 34 -3.85 6.52 -11.67
N LYS A 35 -3.31 6.00 -12.77
CA LYS A 35 -3.80 6.22 -14.14
C LYS A 35 -4.63 5.05 -14.69
N ALA A 36 -4.70 3.95 -13.94
CA ALA A 36 -5.39 2.74 -14.37
C ALA A 36 -6.87 2.77 -13.98
N SER A 37 -7.67 1.98 -14.69
CA SER A 37 -9.06 1.73 -14.32
C SER A 37 -9.09 0.64 -13.25
N LEU A 38 -9.21 1.04 -11.99
CA LEU A 38 -9.21 0.12 -10.86
C LEU A 38 -10.62 -0.33 -10.47
N PRO A 39 -10.78 -1.53 -9.89
CA PRO A 39 -12.06 -1.98 -9.34
C PRO A 39 -12.61 -1.03 -8.29
N LYS A 40 -13.91 -1.13 -8.04
CA LYS A 40 -14.59 -0.34 -7.01
C LYS A 40 -14.21 -0.84 -5.62
N ASP A 41 -14.29 0.07 -4.65
CA ASP A 41 -14.22 -0.25 -3.22
C ASP A 41 -12.90 -0.89 -2.79
N LEU A 42 -11.80 -0.61 -3.48
CA LEU A 42 -10.46 -0.98 -2.99
C LEU A 42 -10.15 -0.17 -1.74
N GLU A 43 -9.64 -0.84 -0.73
CA GLU A 43 -9.13 -0.23 0.49
C GLU A 43 -7.61 -0.34 0.51
N PHE A 44 -6.92 0.78 0.34
CA PHE A 44 -5.48 0.83 0.47
C PHE A 44 -5.10 0.98 1.94
N VAL A 45 -4.09 0.24 2.37
CA VAL A 45 -3.62 0.24 3.75
C VAL A 45 -2.13 0.53 3.74
N GLN A 46 -1.71 1.60 4.42
CA GLN A 46 -0.31 1.98 4.50
C GLN A 46 0.05 2.53 5.88
N PHE A 47 1.27 2.23 6.32
CA PHE A 47 1.91 2.93 7.42
C PHE A 47 2.86 3.96 6.80
N PRO A 48 2.44 5.20 6.59
CA PRO A 48 3.25 6.19 5.89
C PRO A 48 4.28 6.83 6.82
N LEU A 49 5.39 7.24 6.22
CA LEU A 49 6.40 8.04 6.90
C LEU A 49 6.41 9.44 6.28
N ALA A 50 6.32 10.47 7.11
CA ALA A 50 6.34 11.85 6.65
C ALA A 50 7.62 12.15 5.84
N GLY A 51 7.46 12.84 4.73
CA GLY A 51 8.56 13.15 3.81
C GLY A 51 8.86 12.08 2.76
N PHE A 52 8.48 10.83 2.99
CA PHE A 52 8.66 9.71 2.04
C PHE A 52 7.36 9.37 1.30
N ASN A 53 6.28 9.19 2.03
CA ASN A 53 5.03 8.67 1.48
C ASN A 53 4.04 9.83 1.31
N LYS A 54 3.79 10.22 0.08
CA LYS A 54 3.00 11.41 -0.26
C LYS A 54 1.74 11.09 -1.05
N THR A 55 1.45 9.81 -1.28
CA THR A 55 0.32 9.41 -2.09
C THR A 55 -0.98 9.44 -1.30
N ASP A 56 -1.98 10.14 -1.82
CA ASP A 56 -3.35 10.06 -1.36
C ASP A 56 -4.09 9.02 -2.21
N PHE A 57 -4.27 7.82 -1.67
CA PHE A 57 -4.92 6.72 -2.39
C PHE A 57 -6.41 6.96 -2.65
N THR A 58 -7.05 7.87 -1.91
CA THR A 58 -8.45 8.23 -2.17
C THR A 58 -8.63 8.94 -3.51
N SER A 59 -7.55 9.44 -4.09
CA SER A 59 -7.55 10.07 -5.41
C SER A 59 -7.55 9.08 -6.57
N PHE A 60 -7.34 7.78 -6.33
CA PHE A 60 -7.20 6.79 -7.39
C PHE A 60 -8.51 6.52 -8.13
N ASN A 61 -9.63 6.54 -7.45
CA ASN A 61 -10.97 6.58 -8.05
C ASN A 61 -11.98 7.09 -7.02
N GLN A 62 -13.26 7.14 -7.41
CA GLN A 62 -14.30 7.73 -6.57
C GLN A 62 -14.68 6.88 -5.35
N SER A 63 -14.35 5.60 -5.35
CA SER A 63 -14.67 4.67 -4.27
C SER A 63 -13.44 4.14 -3.52
N ALA A 64 -12.22 4.53 -3.92
CA ALA A 64 -11.00 4.12 -3.25
C ALA A 64 -10.96 4.67 -1.82
N ARG A 65 -10.62 3.79 -0.88
CA ARG A 65 -10.50 4.11 0.55
C ARG A 65 -9.06 3.97 0.98
N LEU A 66 -8.70 4.69 2.03
CA LEU A 66 -7.38 4.61 2.65
C LEU A 66 -7.52 4.38 4.14
N THR A 67 -6.85 3.34 4.63
CA THR A 67 -6.62 3.14 6.06
C THR A 67 -5.15 3.46 6.35
N THR A 68 -4.92 4.40 7.23
CA THR A 68 -3.58 4.82 7.63
C THR A 68 -3.41 4.70 9.14
N PHE A 69 -2.20 4.35 9.56
CA PHE A 69 -1.84 4.26 10.98
C PHE A 69 -1.14 5.51 11.48
N PHE A 70 -0.83 6.43 10.58
CA PHE A 70 -0.20 7.69 10.91
C PHE A 70 -0.68 8.79 9.96
N MET A 71 -1.02 9.96 10.50
CA MET A 71 -1.45 11.10 9.68
C MET A 71 -0.24 11.92 9.24
N THR A 72 -0.08 12.07 7.94
CA THR A 72 0.95 12.92 7.32
C THR A 72 0.33 14.16 6.73
N GLY A 73 1.17 15.16 6.44
CA GLY A 73 0.72 16.38 5.77
C GLY A 73 0.08 16.13 4.40
N ALA A 74 0.53 15.09 3.69
CA ALA A 74 0.00 14.73 2.38
C ALA A 74 -1.46 14.25 2.43
N LEU A 75 -1.93 13.77 3.58
CA LEU A 75 -3.29 13.25 3.74
C LEU A 75 -4.30 14.33 4.19
N LYS A 76 -3.87 15.55 4.40
CA LYS A 76 -4.77 16.63 4.83
C LYS A 76 -5.85 16.95 3.81
N SER A 77 -5.57 16.74 2.53
CA SER A 77 -6.51 16.98 1.43
C SER A 77 -7.34 15.75 1.05
N ALA A 78 -7.10 14.60 1.71
CA ALA A 78 -7.86 13.39 1.44
C ALA A 78 -9.34 13.55 1.84
N ASP A 79 -10.22 12.87 1.11
CA ASP A 79 -11.65 12.85 1.43
C ASP A 79 -11.87 12.18 2.80
N PRO A 80 -12.32 12.93 3.82
CA PRO A 80 -12.49 12.37 5.16
C PRO A 80 -13.52 11.24 5.24
N ALA A 81 -14.45 11.16 4.30
CA ALA A 81 -15.43 10.07 4.25
C ALA A 81 -14.80 8.74 3.81
N ARG A 82 -13.65 8.77 3.16
CA ARG A 82 -12.95 7.60 2.63
C ARG A 82 -11.58 7.37 3.27
N LEU A 83 -11.21 8.19 4.26
CA LEU A 83 -9.97 8.07 5.02
C LEU A 83 -10.28 7.54 6.41
N GLN A 84 -9.67 6.42 6.78
CA GLN A 84 -9.71 5.88 8.13
C GLN A 84 -8.35 6.01 8.78
N PHE A 85 -8.30 6.69 9.92
CA PHE A 85 -7.10 6.77 10.75
C PHE A 85 -7.25 5.81 11.93
N LEU A 86 -6.34 4.84 12.03
CA LEU A 86 -6.30 3.87 13.13
C LEU A 86 -5.03 4.12 13.97
N PRO A 87 -5.14 4.86 15.09
CA PRO A 87 -4.01 5.09 15.98
C PRO A 87 -3.72 3.84 16.79
N MET A 88 -2.78 3.02 16.33
CA MET A 88 -2.40 1.76 16.95
C MET A 88 -0.94 1.75 17.34
N GLN A 89 -0.60 0.98 18.36
CA GLN A 89 0.79 0.64 18.65
C GLN A 89 1.34 -0.28 17.57
N MET A 90 2.66 -0.24 17.34
CA MET A 90 3.33 -1.01 16.29
C MET A 90 2.96 -2.50 16.31
N ARG A 91 2.90 -3.11 17.49
CA ARG A 91 2.53 -4.52 17.63
C ARG A 91 1.11 -4.78 17.14
N THR A 92 0.18 -3.91 17.47
CA THR A 92 -1.22 -4.02 17.04
C THR A 92 -1.35 -3.84 15.53
N VAL A 93 -0.56 -2.96 14.93
CA VAL A 93 -0.47 -2.80 13.47
C VAL A 93 -0.03 -4.11 12.82
N TYR A 94 0.99 -4.76 13.38
CA TYR A 94 1.46 -6.05 12.87
C TYR A 94 0.35 -7.10 12.86
N ASP A 95 -0.36 -7.24 13.96
CA ASP A 95 -1.46 -8.21 14.08
C ASP A 95 -2.62 -7.87 13.11
N TYR A 96 -2.94 -6.59 12.98
CA TYR A 96 -3.95 -6.14 12.02
C TYR A 96 -3.59 -6.53 10.59
N LEU A 97 -2.36 -6.23 10.16
CA LEU A 97 -1.89 -6.51 8.80
C LEU A 97 -1.79 -8.01 8.53
N SER A 98 -1.41 -8.81 9.51
CA SER A 98 -1.31 -10.27 9.34
C SER A 98 -2.66 -10.94 9.04
N ASN A 99 -3.77 -10.32 9.42
CA ASN A 99 -5.10 -10.93 9.36
C ASN A 99 -6.07 -10.24 8.39
N ASN A 100 -5.72 -9.09 7.82
CA ASN A 100 -6.71 -8.27 7.11
C ASN A 100 -6.30 -7.86 5.69
N ILE A 101 -5.24 -8.40 5.12
CA ILE A 101 -4.71 -7.98 3.82
C ILE A 101 -4.96 -9.07 2.76
N ASP A 102 -5.52 -8.67 1.63
CA ASP A 102 -5.76 -9.54 0.48
C ASP A 102 -4.61 -9.49 -0.54
N VAL A 103 -4.06 -8.29 -0.77
CA VAL A 103 -2.99 -8.04 -1.74
C VAL A 103 -1.93 -7.16 -1.11
N ALA A 104 -0.67 -7.47 -1.35
CA ALA A 104 0.46 -6.65 -0.89
C ALA A 104 1.26 -6.11 -2.07
N LEU A 105 1.48 -4.80 -2.09
CA LEU A 105 2.34 -4.13 -3.07
C LEU A 105 3.66 -3.80 -2.38
N ILE A 106 4.70 -4.50 -2.77
CA ILE A 106 6.04 -4.36 -2.19
C ILE A 106 7.07 -4.17 -3.29
N GLN A 107 8.17 -3.54 -2.93
CA GLN A 107 9.32 -3.40 -3.82
C GLN A 107 10.40 -4.40 -3.43
N VAL A 108 10.88 -5.16 -4.41
CA VAL A 108 11.94 -6.15 -4.24
C VAL A 108 12.99 -5.95 -5.32
N ALA A 109 14.20 -6.43 -5.07
CA ALA A 109 15.26 -6.46 -6.06
C ALA A 109 15.98 -7.82 -6.03
N TYR A 110 16.54 -8.21 -7.16
CA TYR A 110 17.40 -9.39 -7.21
C TYR A 110 18.81 -9.03 -6.74
N ASP A 111 19.38 -9.86 -5.89
CA ASP A 111 20.79 -9.77 -5.56
C ASP A 111 21.68 -10.35 -6.70
N LYS A 112 22.97 -10.28 -6.52
CA LYS A 112 23.93 -10.81 -7.50
C LYS A 112 23.79 -12.32 -7.78
N ASN A 113 23.13 -13.04 -6.92
CA ASN A 113 22.89 -14.48 -7.05
C ASN A 113 21.49 -14.79 -7.60
N GLY A 114 20.72 -13.77 -8.00
CA GLY A 114 19.37 -13.93 -8.50
C GLY A 114 18.32 -14.20 -7.42
N VAL A 115 18.64 -13.96 -6.15
CA VAL A 115 17.71 -14.11 -5.04
C VAL A 115 16.95 -12.82 -4.80
N LEU A 116 15.63 -12.89 -4.68
CA LEU A 116 14.80 -11.74 -4.34
C LEU A 116 15.09 -11.26 -2.93
N ARG A 117 15.36 -9.98 -2.79
CA ARG A 117 15.64 -9.30 -1.53
C ARG A 117 14.70 -8.13 -1.32
N LEU A 118 14.25 -7.96 -0.09
CA LEU A 118 13.61 -6.73 0.36
C LEU A 118 14.67 -5.65 0.52
N GLY A 119 14.25 -4.39 0.44
CA GLY A 119 15.14 -3.27 0.69
C GLY A 119 15.64 -3.19 2.13
N PRO A 120 16.46 -2.19 2.46
CA PRO A 120 17.05 -2.04 3.79
C PRO A 120 16.03 -1.80 4.91
N ASN A 121 14.86 -1.31 4.54
CA ASN A 121 13.74 -1.11 5.47
C ASN A 121 12.61 -2.06 5.08
N ILE A 122 12.32 -3.04 5.91
CA ILE A 122 11.29 -4.03 5.61
C ILE A 122 9.89 -3.63 6.09
N ASP A 123 9.79 -2.51 6.84
CA ASP A 123 8.51 -1.99 7.32
C ASP A 123 7.65 -3.13 7.92
N PHE A 124 6.37 -3.23 7.58
CA PHE A 124 5.49 -4.30 8.00
C PHE A 124 5.34 -5.43 6.96
N VAL A 125 6.26 -5.54 6.01
CA VAL A 125 6.18 -6.52 4.91
C VAL A 125 6.09 -7.95 5.45
N ASN A 126 6.81 -8.28 6.51
CA ASN A 126 6.77 -9.61 7.12
C ASN A 126 5.37 -9.98 7.64
N ALA A 127 4.59 -8.99 8.09
CA ALA A 127 3.24 -9.24 8.56
C ALA A 127 2.30 -9.69 7.44
N VAL A 128 2.46 -9.11 6.24
CA VAL A 128 1.58 -9.39 5.10
C VAL A 128 2.04 -10.60 4.26
N LEU A 129 3.32 -10.97 4.32
CA LEU A 129 3.85 -12.13 3.62
C LEU A 129 3.69 -13.44 4.43
N GLY A 130 3.57 -13.31 5.72
CA GLY A 130 3.38 -14.45 6.63
C GLY A 130 2.03 -15.07 6.47
#